data_df119c222c587d3e4c9753aa7c800901
#
_entry.id   df119c222c587d3e4c9753aa7c800901
#
_cell.length_a   1.000
_cell.length_b   1.000
_cell.length_c   1.000
_cell.angle_alpha   90.00
_cell.angle_beta   90.00
_cell.angle_gamma   90.00
#
_symmetry.space_group_name_H-M   'P 1'
#
loop_
_entity.id
_entity.type
_entity.pdbx_description
1 polymer ?
#
loop_
_entity_poly.entity_id
_entity_poly.type
_entity_poly.pdbx_seq_one_letter_code
_entity_poly.pdbx_strand_id
1 'polypeptide(L)'
;MRIVAGQYRGRHFDVPRSFKARPTTDFAKENIFNVLRSHIDFEDDAPRALDLFAGTGSITLELLSRGCSSVTAVELDNAHVRMIQQFVRTLGADNAIILKADALRYIQRAPATFDFIFADPPYALSQIPDLPDMVLGAQGLLAPEGLFVLEHGSDNDFSAHPALIDHRSYGSVNFSLFKGQTVRHS
;
A
#
# COMPACT_ATOMS: atom_id res chain seq x y z
N MET A 1 1.08 5.50 16.33
CA MET A 1 1.44 5.48 14.89
C MET A 1 2.07 6.81 14.53
N ARG A 2 3.20 6.80 13.85
CA ARG A 2 3.98 8.01 13.52
C ARG A 2 4.21 8.09 12.00
N ILE A 3 4.14 9.29 11.43
CA ILE A 3 4.59 9.57 10.06
C ILE A 3 6.11 9.77 10.08
N VAL A 4 6.83 9.00 9.25
CA VAL A 4 8.30 8.89 9.32
C VAL A 4 8.99 9.95 8.46
N ALA A 5 8.43 10.28 7.29
CA ALA A 5 9.04 11.24 6.37
C ALA A 5 7.99 12.09 5.65
N GLY A 6 8.45 13.05 4.82
CA GLY A 6 7.62 13.94 4.01
C GLY A 6 7.09 15.15 4.77
N GLN A 7 6.10 15.83 4.16
CA GLN A 7 5.58 17.10 4.66
C GLN A 7 4.91 17.03 6.05
N TYR A 8 4.40 15.86 6.44
CA TYR A 8 3.78 15.63 7.74
C TYR A 8 4.67 14.86 8.72
N ARG A 9 5.97 14.75 8.44
CA ARG A 9 6.94 14.04 9.28
C ARG A 9 6.81 14.40 10.76
N GLY A 10 6.86 13.38 11.62
CA GLY A 10 6.81 13.52 13.08
C GLY A 10 5.40 13.65 13.64
N ARG A 11 4.36 13.77 12.81
CA ARG A 11 2.98 13.74 13.30
C ARG A 11 2.65 12.38 13.89
N HIS A 12 2.00 12.37 15.03
CA HIS A 12 1.59 11.18 15.76
C HIS A 12 0.06 11.07 15.78
N PHE A 13 -0.42 9.83 15.68
CA PHE A 13 -1.84 9.51 15.78
C PHE A 13 -2.03 8.36 16.78
N ASP A 14 -2.95 8.54 17.70
CA ASP A 14 -3.30 7.51 18.68
C ASP A 14 -4.28 6.52 18.06
N VAL A 15 -3.82 5.28 17.90
CA VAL A 15 -4.65 4.17 17.46
C VAL A 15 -5.20 3.48 18.71
N PRO A 16 -6.54 3.39 18.89
CA PRO A 16 -7.14 2.73 20.03
C PRO A 16 -6.65 1.28 20.18
N ARG A 17 -6.33 0.85 21.39
CA ARG A 17 -5.86 -0.52 21.68
C ARG A 17 -6.86 -1.62 21.31
N SER A 18 -8.14 -1.25 21.19
CA SER A 18 -9.21 -2.15 20.73
C SER A 18 -9.15 -2.51 19.24
N PHE A 19 -8.37 -1.78 18.45
CA PHE A 19 -8.18 -2.07 17.04
C PHE A 19 -7.21 -3.25 16.89
N LYS A 20 -7.72 -4.35 16.32
CA LYS A 20 -6.98 -5.62 16.17
C LYS A 20 -5.94 -5.58 15.04
N ALA A 21 -5.93 -4.54 14.21
CA ALA A 21 -4.95 -4.40 13.15
C ALA A 21 -3.54 -4.27 13.76
N ARG A 22 -2.64 -5.15 13.35
CA ARG A 22 -1.23 -5.06 13.71
C ARG A 22 -0.61 -3.96 12.83
N PRO A 23 -0.26 -2.79 13.37
CA PRO A 23 0.35 -1.76 12.54
C PRO A 23 1.71 -2.25 12.05
N THR A 24 2.01 -1.99 10.77
CA THR A 24 3.39 -2.08 10.28
C THR A 24 4.26 -1.26 11.21
N THR A 25 5.30 -1.86 11.78
CA THR A 25 6.16 -1.15 12.73
C THR A 25 6.82 0.04 12.04
N ASP A 26 7.09 1.12 12.77
CA ASP A 26 7.80 2.28 12.23
C ASP A 26 9.14 1.86 11.59
N PHE A 27 9.82 0.85 12.19
CA PHE A 27 11.05 0.29 11.65
C PHE A 27 10.85 -0.37 10.27
N ALA A 28 9.88 -1.27 10.13
CA ALA A 28 9.61 -1.94 8.84
C ALA A 28 9.16 -0.93 7.79
N LYS A 29 8.30 0.03 8.17
CA LYS A 29 7.83 1.10 7.30
C LYS A 29 8.98 1.97 6.80
N GLU A 30 9.85 2.44 7.69
CA GLU A 30 11.02 3.25 7.32
C GLU A 30 11.93 2.50 6.35
N ASN A 31 12.22 1.24 6.64
CA ASN A 31 13.09 0.43 5.81
C ASN A 31 12.50 0.16 4.42
N ILE A 32 11.22 -0.22 4.31
CA ILE A 32 10.63 -0.45 3.00
C ILE A 32 10.58 0.84 2.16
N PHE A 33 10.22 1.98 2.75
CA PHE A 33 10.24 3.24 2.01
C PHE A 33 11.64 3.70 1.61
N ASN A 34 12.69 3.34 2.37
CA ASN A 34 14.08 3.58 1.95
C ASN A 34 14.44 2.74 0.71
N VAL A 35 14.00 1.48 0.65
CA VAL A 35 14.16 0.63 -0.54
C VAL A 35 13.38 1.20 -1.74
N LEU A 36 12.15 1.63 -1.52
CA LEU A 36 11.28 2.14 -2.59
C LEU A 36 11.85 3.36 -3.30
N ARG A 37 12.72 4.16 -2.66
CA ARG A 37 13.41 5.30 -3.29
C ARG A 37 14.26 4.92 -4.51
N SER A 38 14.72 3.68 -4.61
CA SER A 38 15.46 3.21 -5.78
C SER A 38 14.56 2.81 -6.95
N HIS A 39 13.24 2.76 -6.74
CA HIS A 39 12.26 2.32 -7.72
C HIS A 39 11.27 3.41 -8.11
N ILE A 40 10.98 4.35 -7.22
CA ILE A 40 10.01 5.43 -7.41
C ILE A 40 10.40 6.67 -6.59
N ASP A 41 10.34 7.83 -7.20
CA ASP A 41 10.47 9.10 -6.51
C ASP A 41 9.07 9.64 -6.19
N PHE A 42 8.67 9.53 -4.92
CA PHE A 42 7.32 9.95 -4.51
C PHE A 42 7.11 11.46 -4.61
N GLU A 43 8.15 12.26 -4.48
CA GLU A 43 8.07 13.72 -4.52
C GLU A 43 8.05 14.24 -5.96
N ASP A 44 8.99 13.79 -6.80
CA ASP A 44 9.11 14.27 -8.17
C ASP A 44 8.09 13.61 -9.11
N ASP A 45 7.86 12.29 -8.98
CA ASP A 45 6.89 11.56 -9.80
C ASP A 45 5.45 11.81 -9.38
N ALA A 46 5.22 12.21 -8.12
CA ALA A 46 3.91 12.45 -7.51
C ALA A 46 2.87 11.38 -7.87
N PRO A 47 3.14 10.07 -7.61
CA PRO A 47 2.33 8.98 -8.11
C PRO A 47 0.92 8.98 -7.53
N ARG A 48 -0.03 8.44 -8.29
CA ARG A 48 -1.34 8.04 -7.77
C ARG A 48 -1.17 6.70 -7.05
N ALA A 49 -1.45 6.68 -5.76
CA ALA A 49 -1.21 5.52 -4.91
C ALA A 49 -2.51 4.85 -4.45
N LEU A 50 -2.45 3.52 -4.33
CA LEU A 50 -3.50 2.69 -3.75
C LEU A 50 -2.96 1.93 -2.55
N ASP A 51 -3.62 2.05 -1.41
CA ASP A 51 -3.35 1.29 -0.19
C ASP A 51 -4.48 0.27 0.02
N LEU A 52 -4.21 -0.98 -0.32
CA LEU A 52 -5.12 -2.10 -0.14
C LEU A 52 -4.96 -2.70 1.26
N PHE A 53 -6.07 -3.02 1.90
CA PHE A 53 -6.10 -3.48 3.30
C PHE A 53 -5.51 -2.42 4.26
N ALA A 54 -5.97 -1.18 4.16
CA ALA A 54 -5.33 -0.01 4.77
C ALA A 54 -5.24 -0.07 6.32
N GLY A 55 -6.07 -0.87 7.00
CA GLY A 55 -6.01 -1.11 8.44
C GLY A 55 -6.06 0.17 9.25
N THR A 56 -4.96 0.50 9.93
CA THR A 56 -4.85 1.73 10.72
C THR A 56 -4.56 2.99 9.89
N GLY A 57 -4.31 2.83 8.58
CA GLY A 57 -3.95 3.93 7.69
C GLY A 57 -2.47 4.35 7.76
N SER A 58 -1.61 3.54 8.37
CA SER A 58 -0.19 3.88 8.52
C SER A 58 0.51 4.14 7.19
N ILE A 59 0.25 3.28 6.20
CA ILE A 59 0.81 3.44 4.84
C ILE A 59 0.10 4.58 4.12
N THR A 60 -1.23 4.68 4.21
CA THR A 60 -2.01 5.79 3.62
C THR A 60 -1.43 7.15 4.03
N LEU A 61 -1.23 7.38 5.34
CA LEU A 61 -0.71 8.65 5.84
C LEU A 61 0.75 8.90 5.43
N GLU A 62 1.55 7.85 5.38
CA GLU A 62 2.93 7.94 4.91
C GLU A 62 3.01 8.34 3.43
N LEU A 63 2.18 7.74 2.57
CA LEU A 63 2.09 8.06 1.13
C LEU A 63 1.64 9.51 0.90
N LEU A 64 0.61 9.97 1.64
CA LEU A 64 0.18 11.37 1.62
C LEU A 64 1.31 12.32 2.00
N SER A 65 2.08 11.94 3.04
CA SER A 65 3.19 12.75 3.52
C SER A 65 4.35 12.85 2.54
N ARG A 66 4.58 11.82 1.75
CA ARG A 66 5.73 11.71 0.84
C ARG A 66 5.52 12.33 -0.53
N GLY A 67 4.34 12.86 -0.84
CA GLY A 67 4.13 13.63 -2.06
C GLY A 67 3.28 12.94 -3.14
N CYS A 68 2.62 11.81 -2.83
CA CYS A 68 1.67 11.22 -3.77
C CYS A 68 0.62 12.25 -4.20
N SER A 69 0.33 12.35 -5.49
CA SER A 69 -0.67 13.28 -6.03
C SER A 69 -2.09 12.95 -5.54
N SER A 70 -2.36 11.67 -5.33
CA SER A 70 -3.57 11.16 -4.68
C SER A 70 -3.31 9.83 -4.01
N VAL A 71 -4.01 9.55 -2.91
CA VAL A 71 -3.96 8.26 -2.22
C VAL A 71 -5.39 7.73 -2.04
N THR A 72 -5.65 6.56 -2.61
CA THR A 72 -6.89 5.81 -2.36
C THR A 72 -6.60 4.71 -1.35
N ALA A 73 -7.30 4.71 -0.22
CA ALA A 73 -7.23 3.66 0.79
C ALA A 73 -8.50 2.80 0.76
N VAL A 74 -8.34 1.49 0.70
CA VAL A 74 -9.42 0.51 0.71
C VAL A 74 -9.36 -0.28 2.01
N GLU A 75 -10.42 -0.21 2.80
CA GLU A 75 -10.53 -0.87 4.10
C GLU A 75 -11.94 -1.43 4.29
N LEU A 76 -12.05 -2.66 4.79
CA LEU A 76 -13.32 -3.34 4.98
C LEU A 76 -14.01 -2.91 6.28
N ASP A 77 -13.25 -2.71 7.35
CA ASP A 77 -13.78 -2.37 8.67
C ASP A 77 -14.20 -0.90 8.75
N ASN A 78 -15.47 -0.68 9.10
CA ASN A 78 -16.05 0.65 9.15
C ASN A 78 -15.43 1.56 10.24
N ALA A 79 -14.95 0.99 11.34
CA ALA A 79 -14.31 1.76 12.41
C ALA A 79 -12.93 2.23 11.97
N HIS A 80 -12.17 1.38 11.27
CA HIS A 80 -10.89 1.76 10.66
C HIS A 80 -11.08 2.85 9.60
N VAL A 81 -12.07 2.70 8.71
CA VAL A 81 -12.40 3.74 7.69
C VAL A 81 -12.63 5.09 8.34
N ARG A 82 -13.49 5.15 9.37
CA ARG A 82 -13.76 6.42 10.09
C ARG A 82 -12.53 7.00 10.76
N MET A 83 -11.69 6.14 11.34
CA MET A 83 -10.44 6.55 11.98
C MET A 83 -9.47 7.15 10.96
N ILE A 84 -9.25 6.49 9.82
CA ILE A 84 -8.39 7.00 8.75
C ILE A 84 -8.92 8.34 8.23
N GLN A 85 -10.23 8.46 8.00
CA GLN A 85 -10.87 9.72 7.58
C GLN A 85 -10.64 10.84 8.59
N GLN A 86 -10.69 10.54 9.90
CA GLN A 86 -10.39 11.52 10.94
C GLN A 86 -8.92 11.95 10.90
N PHE A 87 -7.99 11.02 10.74
CA PHE A 87 -6.57 11.31 10.64
C PHE A 87 -6.25 12.19 9.42
N VAL A 88 -6.81 11.86 8.27
CA VAL A 88 -6.67 12.65 7.03
C VAL A 88 -7.18 14.08 7.22
N ARG A 89 -8.36 14.25 7.84
CA ARG A 89 -8.90 15.58 8.17
C ARG A 89 -7.98 16.35 9.13
N THR A 90 -7.41 15.67 10.13
CA THR A 90 -6.46 16.29 11.08
C THR A 90 -5.18 16.76 10.41
N LEU A 91 -4.74 16.07 9.34
CA LEU A 91 -3.61 16.49 8.50
C LEU A 91 -3.97 17.68 7.59
N GLY A 92 -5.25 17.90 7.31
CA GLY A 92 -5.69 18.86 6.29
C GLY A 92 -5.37 18.42 4.87
N ALA A 93 -5.21 17.10 4.65
CA ALA A 93 -4.95 16.55 3.32
C ALA A 93 -6.26 16.44 2.52
N ASP A 94 -6.28 16.97 1.31
CA ASP A 94 -7.45 16.99 0.41
C ASP A 94 -7.34 15.98 -0.76
N ASN A 95 -6.20 15.33 -0.88
CA ASN A 95 -5.88 14.36 -1.95
C ASN A 95 -6.02 12.89 -1.51
N ALA A 96 -6.84 12.61 -0.50
CA ALA A 96 -7.11 11.26 -0.01
C ALA A 96 -8.54 10.82 -0.26
N ILE A 97 -8.71 9.59 -0.74
CA ILE A 97 -10.00 8.91 -0.94
C ILE A 97 -10.02 7.68 -0.05
N ILE A 98 -10.87 7.66 0.96
CA ILE A 98 -10.97 6.54 1.90
C ILE A 98 -12.27 5.78 1.63
N LEU A 99 -12.14 4.53 1.17
CA LEU A 99 -13.25 3.70 0.73
C LEU A 99 -13.50 2.54 1.69
N LYS A 100 -14.76 2.40 2.11
CA LYS A 100 -15.21 1.16 2.73
C LYS A 100 -15.52 0.14 1.65
N ALA A 101 -14.61 -0.80 1.42
CA ALA A 101 -14.77 -1.83 0.40
C ALA A 101 -13.94 -3.08 0.73
N ASP A 102 -14.32 -4.19 0.14
CA ASP A 102 -13.51 -5.40 0.10
C ASP A 102 -12.40 -5.24 -0.94
N ALA A 103 -11.14 -5.43 -0.51
CA ALA A 103 -9.96 -5.19 -1.35
C ALA A 103 -9.92 -6.14 -2.57
N LEU A 104 -10.31 -7.40 -2.42
CA LEU A 104 -10.31 -8.37 -3.52
C LEU A 104 -11.35 -7.99 -4.60
N ARG A 105 -12.54 -7.55 -4.16
CA ARG A 105 -13.57 -7.04 -5.08
C ARG A 105 -13.15 -5.73 -5.73
N TYR A 106 -12.41 -4.89 -5.02
CA TYR A 106 -11.88 -3.64 -5.58
C TYR A 106 -10.88 -3.93 -6.69
N ILE A 107 -9.94 -4.86 -6.47
CA ILE A 107 -8.98 -5.32 -7.48
C ILE A 107 -9.71 -5.81 -8.74
N GLN A 108 -10.72 -6.68 -8.57
CA GLN A 108 -11.48 -7.25 -9.70
C GLN A 108 -12.21 -6.19 -10.55
N ARG A 109 -12.68 -5.11 -9.93
CA ARG A 109 -13.37 -4.01 -10.64
C ARG A 109 -12.43 -3.06 -11.34
N ALA A 110 -11.19 -2.92 -10.83
CA ALA A 110 -10.18 -2.00 -11.33
C ALA A 110 -10.75 -0.61 -11.73
N PRO A 111 -11.40 0.11 -10.79
CA PRO A 111 -12.19 1.29 -11.13
C PRO A 111 -11.33 2.50 -11.49
N ALA A 112 -10.04 2.45 -11.23
CA ALA A 112 -9.06 3.50 -11.52
C ALA A 112 -7.66 2.89 -11.71
N THR A 113 -6.77 3.65 -12.33
CA THR A 113 -5.37 3.25 -12.55
C THR A 113 -4.45 3.93 -11.54
N PHE A 114 -3.50 3.16 -10.99
CA PHE A 114 -2.53 3.61 -10.01
C PHE A 114 -1.10 3.37 -10.49
N ASP A 115 -0.20 4.28 -10.12
CA ASP A 115 1.22 4.18 -10.42
C ASP A 115 1.96 3.38 -9.34
N PHE A 116 1.42 3.40 -8.12
CA PHE A 116 1.93 2.67 -6.96
C PHE A 116 0.77 1.98 -6.22
N ILE A 117 0.93 0.69 -5.92
CA ILE A 117 -0.02 -0.09 -5.12
C ILE A 117 0.73 -0.74 -3.95
N PHE A 118 0.19 -0.58 -2.75
CA PHE A 118 0.65 -1.29 -1.55
C PHE A 118 -0.47 -2.18 -1.02
N ALA A 119 -0.15 -3.40 -0.61
CA ALA A 119 -1.09 -4.30 0.05
C ALA A 119 -0.46 -4.94 1.28
N ASP A 120 -1.16 -4.82 2.42
CA ASP A 120 -0.83 -5.48 3.68
C ASP A 120 -2.04 -6.32 4.14
N PRO A 121 -2.31 -7.48 3.48
CA PRO A 121 -3.43 -8.32 3.82
C PRO A 121 -3.23 -8.98 5.18
N PRO A 122 -4.33 -9.34 5.89
CA PRO A 122 -4.24 -10.22 7.05
C PRO A 122 -3.51 -11.51 6.67
N TYR A 123 -2.51 -11.93 7.44
CA TYR A 123 -1.69 -13.12 7.10
C TYR A 123 -2.49 -14.43 7.01
N ALA A 124 -3.69 -14.46 7.60
CA ALA A 124 -4.63 -15.57 7.47
C ALA A 124 -5.43 -15.57 6.16
N LEU A 125 -5.28 -14.55 5.30
CA LEU A 125 -5.95 -14.49 4.01
C LEU A 125 -5.40 -15.57 3.07
N SER A 126 -6.24 -16.52 2.66
CA SER A 126 -5.84 -17.64 1.80
C SER A 126 -5.43 -17.23 0.39
N GLN A 127 -5.85 -16.03 -0.05
CA GLN A 127 -5.57 -15.49 -1.38
C GLN A 127 -4.21 -14.76 -1.49
N ILE A 128 -3.42 -14.68 -0.41
CA ILE A 128 -2.10 -14.01 -0.48
C ILE A 128 -1.23 -14.54 -1.63
N PRO A 129 -1.11 -15.86 -1.89
CA PRO A 129 -0.32 -16.38 -3.00
C PRO A 129 -0.79 -15.89 -4.39
N ASP A 130 -2.07 -15.58 -4.54
CA ASP A 130 -2.68 -15.19 -5.80
C ASP A 130 -2.69 -13.65 -6.00
N LEU A 131 -2.45 -12.87 -4.94
CA LEU A 131 -2.52 -11.41 -5.00
C LEU A 131 -1.66 -10.77 -6.08
N PRO A 132 -0.40 -11.21 -6.33
CA PRO A 132 0.39 -10.65 -7.42
C PRO A 132 -0.29 -10.80 -8.77
N ASP A 133 -0.76 -12.00 -9.09
CA ASP A 133 -1.46 -12.26 -10.35
C ASP A 133 -2.80 -11.51 -10.43
N MET A 134 -3.52 -11.40 -9.32
CA MET A 134 -4.77 -10.63 -9.27
C MET A 134 -4.55 -9.15 -9.55
N VAL A 135 -3.53 -8.53 -8.95
CA VAL A 135 -3.24 -7.09 -9.12
C VAL A 135 -2.68 -6.81 -10.51
N LEU A 136 -1.70 -7.62 -10.96
CA LEU A 136 -1.04 -7.44 -12.25
C LEU A 136 -1.95 -7.81 -13.43
N GLY A 137 -2.85 -8.77 -13.23
CA GLY A 137 -3.83 -9.22 -14.24
C GLY A 137 -5.08 -8.34 -14.32
N ALA A 138 -5.36 -7.51 -13.32
CA ALA A 138 -6.50 -6.60 -13.33
C ALA A 138 -6.27 -5.48 -14.33
N GLN A 139 -6.97 -5.54 -15.46
CA GLN A 139 -6.78 -4.61 -16.56
C GLN A 139 -7.01 -3.15 -16.13
N GLY A 140 -5.99 -2.32 -16.26
CA GLY A 140 -6.05 -0.90 -15.94
C GLY A 140 -5.93 -0.56 -14.44
N LEU A 141 -5.68 -1.53 -13.56
CA LEU A 141 -5.48 -1.23 -12.13
C LEU A 141 -4.07 -0.68 -11.86
N LEU A 142 -3.03 -1.41 -12.28
CA LEU A 142 -1.66 -0.94 -12.17
C LEU A 142 -1.22 -0.35 -13.51
N ALA A 143 -0.65 0.85 -13.48
CA ALA A 143 -0.12 1.51 -14.68
C ALA A 143 1.03 0.68 -15.29
N PRO A 144 1.29 0.79 -16.61
CA PRO A 144 2.52 0.27 -17.19
C PRO A 144 3.74 0.79 -16.43
N GLU A 145 4.72 -0.08 -16.16
CA GLU A 145 5.88 0.25 -15.31
C GLU A 145 5.55 0.66 -13.86
N GLY A 146 4.28 0.58 -13.44
CA GLY A 146 3.87 0.83 -12.06
C GLY A 146 4.45 -0.19 -11.10
N LEU A 147 4.49 0.16 -9.82
CA LEU A 147 5.08 -0.66 -8.75
C LEU A 147 3.99 -1.19 -7.82
N PHE A 148 3.98 -2.51 -7.62
CA PHE A 148 3.15 -3.17 -6.61
C PHE A 148 4.03 -3.74 -5.50
N VAL A 149 3.71 -3.42 -4.25
CA VAL A 149 4.38 -3.90 -3.03
C VAL A 149 3.40 -4.73 -2.21
N LEU A 150 3.76 -5.96 -1.92
CA LEU A 150 2.99 -6.88 -1.08
C LEU A 150 3.76 -7.16 0.21
N GLU A 151 3.16 -6.81 1.35
CA GLU A 151 3.59 -7.26 2.68
C GLU A 151 3.00 -8.65 2.95
N HIS A 152 3.83 -9.58 3.43
CA HIS A 152 3.40 -10.95 3.72
C HIS A 152 4.26 -11.62 4.79
N GLY A 153 3.78 -12.74 5.33
CA GLY A 153 4.54 -13.61 6.23
C GLY A 153 5.54 -14.50 5.48
N SER A 154 6.36 -15.21 6.23
CA SER A 154 7.40 -16.12 5.70
C SER A 154 6.84 -17.38 4.98
N ASP A 155 5.53 -17.65 5.12
CA ASP A 155 4.88 -18.81 4.51
C ASP A 155 4.62 -18.63 3.00
N ASN A 156 4.86 -17.43 2.46
CA ASN A 156 4.67 -17.11 1.06
C ASN A 156 6.02 -16.82 0.39
N ASP A 157 6.29 -17.51 -0.70
CA ASP A 157 7.49 -17.34 -1.52
C ASP A 157 7.11 -16.96 -2.95
N PHE A 158 7.57 -15.79 -3.39
CA PHE A 158 7.31 -15.26 -4.73
C PHE A 158 8.57 -15.25 -5.61
N SER A 159 9.66 -15.92 -5.21
CA SER A 159 10.95 -15.91 -5.91
C SER A 159 10.87 -16.37 -7.37
N ALA A 160 9.92 -17.26 -7.69
CA ALA A 160 9.68 -17.74 -9.05
C ALA A 160 8.72 -16.85 -9.87
N HIS A 161 8.16 -15.79 -9.29
CA HIS A 161 7.19 -14.95 -10.00
C HIS A 161 7.87 -14.05 -11.03
N PRO A 162 7.47 -14.08 -12.33
CA PRO A 162 8.19 -13.40 -13.40
C PRO A 162 8.24 -11.88 -13.30
N ALA A 163 7.28 -11.26 -12.60
CA ALA A 163 7.23 -9.82 -12.39
C ALA A 163 7.91 -9.35 -11.10
N LEU A 164 8.44 -10.28 -10.27
CA LEU A 164 9.17 -9.93 -9.05
C LEU A 164 10.47 -9.21 -9.41
N ILE A 165 10.68 -8.03 -8.82
CA ILE A 165 11.90 -7.24 -9.05
C ILE A 165 12.77 -7.10 -7.80
N ASP A 166 12.20 -7.22 -6.60
CA ASP A 166 12.94 -7.16 -5.34
C ASP A 166 12.18 -7.88 -4.22
N HIS A 167 12.91 -8.32 -3.20
CA HIS A 167 12.36 -8.92 -1.99
C HIS A 167 13.15 -8.48 -0.77
N ARG A 168 12.47 -8.09 0.29
CA ARG A 168 13.08 -7.66 1.56
C ARG A 168 12.44 -8.34 2.75
N SER A 169 13.26 -8.77 3.70
CA SER A 169 12.83 -9.35 4.97
C SER A 169 13.31 -8.50 6.15
N TYR A 170 12.38 -8.19 7.05
CA TYR A 170 12.64 -7.48 8.29
C TYR A 170 12.01 -8.25 9.45
N GLY A 171 12.76 -9.18 10.04
CA GLY A 171 12.22 -10.12 11.02
C GLY A 171 11.22 -11.09 10.38
N SER A 172 9.99 -11.12 10.89
CA SER A 172 8.89 -11.94 10.34
C SER A 172 8.09 -11.25 9.23
N VAL A 173 8.42 -10.01 8.89
CA VAL A 173 7.74 -9.21 7.87
C VAL A 173 8.53 -9.28 6.58
N ASN A 174 7.87 -9.64 5.49
CA ASN A 174 8.45 -9.69 4.16
C ASN A 174 7.74 -8.72 3.23
N PHE A 175 8.49 -8.11 2.33
CA PHE A 175 7.96 -7.28 1.25
C PHE A 175 8.46 -7.83 -0.08
N SER A 176 7.53 -8.14 -0.96
CA SER A 176 7.82 -8.51 -2.35
C SER A 176 7.36 -7.39 -3.28
N LEU A 177 8.25 -6.96 -4.17
CA LEU A 177 8.04 -5.85 -5.11
C LEU A 177 7.86 -6.40 -6.51
N PHE A 178 6.78 -6.00 -7.16
CA PHE A 178 6.43 -6.45 -8.51
C PHE A 178 6.28 -5.24 -9.44
N LYS A 179 6.70 -5.40 -10.68
CA LYS A 179 6.59 -4.35 -11.69
C LYS A 179 5.48 -4.64 -12.69
N GLY A 180 4.67 -3.63 -12.98
CA GLY A 180 3.66 -3.70 -14.03
C GLY A 180 4.29 -3.97 -15.40
N GLN A 181 3.60 -4.75 -16.22
CA GLN A 181 4.09 -5.08 -17.55
C GLN A 181 4.03 -3.87 -18.47
N THR A 182 5.08 -3.69 -19.25
CA THR A 182 5.06 -2.73 -20.38
C THR A 182 4.12 -3.26 -21.45
N VAL A 183 3.11 -2.49 -21.84
CA VAL A 183 2.29 -2.83 -23.01
C VAL A 183 3.17 -2.72 -24.25
N ARG A 184 3.69 -3.86 -24.73
CA ARG A 184 4.32 -3.90 -26.05
C ARG A 184 3.21 -3.79 -27.07
N HIS A 185 3.07 -2.64 -27.70
CA HIS A 185 2.28 -2.49 -28.91
C HIS A 185 3.03 -3.24 -30.02
N SER A 186 2.47 -4.37 -30.45
CA SER A 186 2.90 -5.13 -31.63
C SER A 186 2.45 -4.42 -32.87
#